data_0f6e8c41e82feed2c526c49bc35489ba
#
_entry.id   0f6e8c41e82feed2c526c49bc35489ba
#
_cell.length_a   1.000
_cell.length_b   1.000
_cell.length_c   1.000
_cell.angle_alpha   90.00
_cell.angle_beta   90.00
_cell.angle_gamma   90.00
#
_symmetry.space_group_name_H-M   'P 1'
#
loop_
_entity.id
_entity.type
_entity.pdbx_description
1 polymer ?
#
loop_
_entity_poly.entity_id
_entity_poly.type
_entity_poly.pdbx_seq_one_letter_code
_entity_poly.pdbx_strand_id
1 'polypeptide(L)' 'TGTPEAGGVTFKELMFAVEEVAKLNIVGFDVNELSPVYDQTGRSTALACKLLREILLYFY' A
#
# COMPACT_ATOMS: atom_id res chain seq x y z
N THR A 1 10.51 -2.44 3.12
CA THR A 1 11.01 -2.89 4.42
C THR A 1 12.49 -3.23 4.35
N GLY A 2 13.17 -3.07 5.47
CA GLY A 2 14.54 -3.54 5.63
C GLY A 2 14.63 -5.04 5.98
N THR A 3 13.50 -5.68 6.25
CA THR A 3 13.42 -7.10 6.63
C THR A 3 12.37 -7.82 5.78
N PRO A 4 12.61 -7.97 4.45
CA PRO A 4 11.61 -8.59 3.60
C PRO A 4 11.41 -10.07 3.92
N GLU A 5 10.17 -10.50 3.83
CA GLU A 5 9.78 -11.89 4.03
C GLU A 5 8.83 -12.35 2.90
N ALA A 6 8.84 -13.64 2.64
CA ALA A 6 7.89 -14.23 1.72
C ALA A 6 6.49 -14.29 2.33
N GLY A 7 5.48 -14.47 1.51
CA GLY A 7 4.10 -14.68 1.97
C GLY A 7 3.24 -13.43 2.00
N GLY A 8 3.69 -12.35 1.38
CA GLY A 8 2.87 -11.16 1.21
C GLY A 8 1.73 -11.37 0.23
N VAL A 9 0.94 -10.35 0.03
CA VAL A 9 -0.19 -10.35 -0.90
C VAL A 9 0.19 -9.66 -2.21
N THR A 10 -0.52 -9.99 -3.28
CA THR A 10 -0.37 -9.29 -4.55
C THR A 10 -1.01 -7.91 -4.47
N PHE A 11 -0.64 -7.03 -5.40
CA PHE A 11 -1.26 -5.71 -5.48
C PHE A 11 -2.78 -5.81 -5.70
N LYS A 12 -3.23 -6.75 -6.53
CA LYS A 12 -4.66 -6.96 -6.76
C LYS A 12 -5.41 -7.39 -5.50
N GLU A 13 -4.82 -8.30 -4.73
CA GLU A 13 -5.39 -8.74 -3.46
C GLU A 13 -5.45 -7.59 -2.46
N LEU A 14 -4.40 -6.77 -2.40
CA LEU A 14 -4.37 -5.59 -1.54
C LEU A 14 -5.46 -4.59 -1.94
N MET A 15 -5.61 -4.31 -3.23
CA MET A 15 -6.63 -3.39 -3.71
C MET A 15 -8.05 -3.88 -3.43
N PHE A 16 -8.29 -5.18 -3.56
CA PHE A 16 -9.56 -5.77 -3.17
C PHE A 16 -9.85 -5.52 -1.68
N ALA A 17 -8.86 -5.75 -0.82
CA ALA A 17 -8.99 -5.50 0.61
C ALA A 17 -9.27 -4.01 0.90
N VAL A 18 -8.56 -3.10 0.22
CA VAL A 18 -8.77 -1.65 0.36
C VAL A 18 -10.21 -1.28 -0.01
N GLU A 19 -10.74 -1.82 -1.10
CA GLU A 19 -12.12 -1.57 -1.51
C GLU A 19 -13.13 -2.04 -0.47
N GLU A 20 -12.89 -3.20 0.12
CA GLU A 20 -13.78 -3.75 1.16
C GLU A 20 -13.71 -2.91 2.43
N VAL A 21 -12.50 -2.52 2.86
CA VAL A 21 -12.30 -1.70 4.06
C VAL A 21 -12.87 -0.29 3.85
N ALA A 22 -12.85 0.23 2.63
CA ALA A 22 -13.39 1.56 2.32
C ALA A 22 -14.89 1.69 2.58
N LYS A 23 -15.60 0.57 2.72
CA LYS A 23 -17.02 0.56 3.11
C LYS A 23 -17.23 0.89 4.58
N LEU A 24 -16.17 0.87 5.37
CA LEU A 24 -16.19 1.21 6.80
C LEU A 24 -15.93 2.71 6.98
N ASN A 25 -16.18 3.21 8.17
CA ASN A 25 -15.91 4.60 8.52
C ASN A 25 -14.43 4.78 8.87
N ILE A 26 -13.58 4.91 7.86
CA ILE A 26 -12.13 5.05 8.03
C ILE A 26 -11.82 6.53 8.30
N VAL A 27 -11.16 6.80 9.42
CA VAL A 27 -10.82 8.15 9.86
C VAL A 27 -9.34 8.50 9.67
N GLY A 28 -8.51 7.52 9.36
CA GLY A 28 -7.09 7.73 9.10
C GLY A 28 -6.39 6.43 8.74
N PHE A 29 -5.18 6.55 8.22
CA PHE A 29 -4.33 5.40 7.87
C PHE A 29 -2.87 5.83 7.84
N ASP A 30 -1.98 4.86 7.84
CA ASP A 30 -0.56 5.09 7.62
C ASP A 30 0.01 4.02 6.67
N VAL A 31 1.16 4.33 6.07
CA VAL A 31 1.91 3.40 5.23
C VAL A 31 3.30 3.29 5.81
N ASN A 32 3.66 2.10 6.24
CA ASN A 32 4.90 1.85 6.96
C ASN A 32 5.88 1.03 6.13
N GLU A 33 7.15 1.14 6.51
CA GLU A 33 8.21 0.27 6.02
C GLU A 33 8.53 0.42 4.53
N LEU A 34 8.16 1.53 3.90
CA LEU A 34 8.72 1.87 2.60
C LEU A 34 10.17 2.30 2.81
N SER A 35 11.10 1.49 2.32
CA SER A 35 12.53 1.71 2.51
C SER A 35 13.24 1.78 1.15
N PRO A 36 13.25 2.94 0.47
CA PRO A 36 13.80 3.05 -0.88
C PRO A 36 15.27 2.65 -0.99
N VAL A 37 16.02 2.75 0.09
CA VAL A 37 17.43 2.35 0.12
C VAL A 37 17.61 0.85 -0.18
N TYR A 38 16.60 0.04 0.08
CA TYR A 38 16.60 -1.39 -0.21
C TYR A 38 15.95 -1.75 -1.54
N ASP A 39 15.37 -0.78 -2.25
CA ASP A 39 14.83 -0.96 -3.59
C ASP A 39 15.20 0.26 -4.45
N GLN A 40 16.40 0.24 -4.97
CA GLN A 40 16.95 1.35 -5.75
C GLN A 40 16.33 1.47 -7.14
N THR A 41 15.52 0.48 -7.57
CA THR A 41 14.81 0.56 -8.85
C THR A 41 13.63 1.52 -8.81
N GLY A 42 13.15 1.89 -7.61
CA GLY A 42 12.00 2.76 -7.44
C GLY A 42 10.65 2.07 -7.60
N ARG A 43 10.63 0.75 -7.78
CA ARG A 43 9.37 0.00 -7.94
C ARG A 43 8.47 0.09 -6.72
N SER A 44 9.05 -0.10 -5.54
CA SER A 44 8.30 0.00 -4.29
C SER A 44 7.77 1.40 -4.06
N THR A 45 8.57 2.42 -4.36
CA THR A 45 8.15 3.82 -4.24
C THR A 45 6.99 4.14 -5.18
N ALA A 46 7.09 3.73 -6.45
CA ALA A 46 6.02 3.94 -7.42
C ALA A 46 4.74 3.21 -7.00
N LEU A 47 4.87 1.98 -6.51
CA LEU A 47 3.74 1.18 -6.03
C LEU A 47 3.06 1.83 -4.82
N ALA A 48 3.85 2.32 -3.86
CA ALA A 48 3.34 3.01 -2.69
C ALA A 48 2.59 4.28 -3.07
N CYS A 49 3.11 5.06 -4.02
CA CYS A 49 2.43 6.25 -4.52
C CYS A 49 1.08 5.90 -5.15
N LYS A 50 1.03 4.84 -5.95
CA LYS A 50 -0.22 4.37 -6.54
C LYS A 50 -1.21 3.93 -5.48
N LEU A 51 -0.74 3.17 -4.49
CA LEU A 51 -1.58 2.72 -3.38
C LEU A 51 -2.17 3.90 -2.61
N LEU A 52 -1.37 4.90 -2.27
CA LEU A 52 -1.82 6.09 -1.58
C LEU A 52 -2.89 6.84 -2.39
N ARG A 53 -2.68 6.98 -3.69
CA ARG A 53 -3.65 7.63 -4.56
C ARG A 53 -4.99 6.87 -4.56
N GLU A 54 -4.95 5.55 -4.69
CA GLU A 54 -6.17 4.74 -4.69
C GLU A 54 -6.89 4.80 -3.35
N ILE A 55 -6.16 4.77 -2.24
CA ILE A 55 -6.74 4.90 -0.90
C ILE A 55 -7.45 6.25 -0.76
N LEU A 56 -6.83 7.33 -1.19
CA LEU A 56 -7.44 8.66 -1.13
C LEU A 56 -8.71 8.74 -1.97
N LEU A 57 -8.72 8.10 -3.15
CA LEU A 57 -9.90 8.08 -4.02
C LEU A 57 -11.04 7.23 -3.44
N TYR A 58 -10.72 6.13 -2.76
CA TYR A 58 -11.75 5.26 -2.18
C TYR A 58 -12.29 5.77 -0.84
N PHE A 59 -11.46 6.39 -0.02
CA PHE A 59 -11.85 6.77 1.35
C PHE A 59 -12.38 8.20 1.43
N TYR A 60 -11.99 9.03 0.50
CA TYR A 60 -12.28 10.45 0.50
C TYR A 60 -12.74 10.92 -0.89
#